data_25cbdd27b46b836e10e7d8b4f39f6d93
#
_entry.id   25cbdd27b46b836e10e7d8b4f39f6d93
#
_cell.length_a   1.000
_cell.length_b   1.000
_cell.length_c   1.000
_cell.angle_alpha   90.00
_cell.angle_beta   90.00
_cell.angle_gamma   90.00
#
_symmetry.space_group_name_H-M   'P 1'
#
loop_
_entity.id
_entity.type
_entity.pdbx_description
1 polymer ?
#
loop_
_entity_poly.entity_id
_entity_poly.type
_entity_poly.pdbx_seq_one_letter_code
_entity_poly.pdbx_strand_id
1 'polypeptide(L)'
;MQNGNKLKKMREILTNPGVGVGVGAGDALCAKLIEHAGFDFIWSSSLCVSASFAVPDANLISMSQYCEVARSMNEVVSIPVIADCDTGYGNANNVIYAVKKFEEAGIVGISIEDKKFPKDNSLLEGGRQELASIEEFEGKIKAAKDHQQNERFVVIARVEALIAGWGQAEAMKRSLRYAEAGADCILIHSKSKEPGEILEFIGNWKAPVPLVLVPTNYPSLTLSAVEDLKKVKLFIYANQPVRASIKAQEALLEEIKRAGGIHTVDPMMIPVSHIFDLQGVPTMKKDEKKYLV
;
A
#
# COMPACT_ATOMS: atom_id res chain seq x y z
N MET A 1 14.38 10.74 -15.36
CA MET A 1 15.45 10.59 -14.31
C MET A 1 14.88 10.26 -12.92
N GLN A 2 13.80 10.88 -12.47
CA GLN A 2 13.26 10.68 -11.12
C GLN A 2 12.72 9.25 -10.85
N ASN A 3 11.98 8.66 -11.79
CA ASN A 3 11.44 7.29 -11.64
C ASN A 3 12.52 6.21 -11.59
N GLY A 4 13.62 6.37 -12.33
CA GLY A 4 14.76 5.42 -12.28
C GLY A 4 15.41 5.36 -10.89
N ASN A 5 15.45 6.49 -10.18
CA ASN A 5 15.97 6.55 -8.81
C ASN A 5 15.04 5.87 -7.81
N LYS A 6 13.71 6.02 -7.95
CA LYS A 6 12.73 5.36 -7.07
C LYS A 6 12.74 3.84 -7.23
N LEU A 7 12.83 3.34 -8.48
CA LEU A 7 12.98 1.92 -8.76
C LEU A 7 14.27 1.35 -8.14
N LYS A 8 15.40 2.08 -8.29
CA LYS A 8 16.66 1.70 -7.66
C LYS A 8 16.53 1.66 -6.13
N LYS A 9 16.00 2.73 -5.52
CA LYS A 9 15.78 2.82 -4.08
C LYS A 9 14.90 1.67 -3.55
N MET A 10 13.84 1.32 -4.29
CA MET A 10 12.99 0.18 -3.89
C MET A 10 13.75 -1.15 -3.90
N ARG A 11 14.58 -1.41 -4.91
CA ARG A 11 15.41 -2.61 -4.95
C ARG A 11 16.48 -2.61 -3.84
N GLU A 12 17.05 -1.45 -3.52
CA GLU A 12 17.97 -1.31 -2.38
C GLU A 12 17.29 -1.66 -1.05
N ILE A 13 16.04 -1.20 -0.82
CA ILE A 13 15.26 -1.57 0.36
C ILE A 13 15.08 -3.09 0.45
N LEU A 14 14.81 -3.76 -0.66
CA LEU A 14 14.59 -5.20 -0.69
C LEU A 14 15.88 -6.03 -0.50
N THR A 15 17.05 -5.50 -0.87
CA THR A 15 18.32 -6.23 -0.89
C THR A 15 19.23 -5.90 0.28
N ASN A 16 19.22 -4.65 0.75
CA ASN A 16 20.09 -4.20 1.85
C ASN A 16 19.62 -4.77 3.21
N PRO A 17 20.49 -4.81 4.21
CA PRO A 17 20.09 -5.13 5.59
C PRO A 17 18.99 -4.20 6.10
N GLY A 18 18.14 -4.70 6.99
CA GLY A 18 17.03 -3.96 7.59
C GLY A 18 15.69 -4.25 6.93
N VAL A 19 14.66 -3.56 7.42
CA VAL A 19 13.27 -3.64 6.98
C VAL A 19 12.83 -2.25 6.52
N GLY A 20 12.36 -2.14 5.27
CA GLY A 20 11.76 -0.91 4.79
C GLY A 20 10.37 -0.70 5.39
N VAL A 21 10.09 0.50 5.86
CA VAL A 21 8.82 0.85 6.49
C VAL A 21 7.99 1.72 5.56
N GLY A 22 6.83 1.21 5.18
CA GLY A 22 5.87 1.94 4.36
C GLY A 22 4.61 2.34 5.12
N VAL A 23 3.95 3.38 4.65
CA VAL A 23 2.68 3.83 5.23
C VAL A 23 1.63 4.01 4.14
N GLY A 24 0.38 3.65 4.47
CA GLY A 24 -0.76 3.73 3.58
C GLY A 24 -1.25 5.17 3.38
N ALA A 25 -1.33 5.57 2.12
CA ALA A 25 -1.90 6.84 1.68
C ALA A 25 -3.15 6.62 0.82
N GLY A 26 -4.11 7.54 0.92
CA GLY A 26 -5.29 7.62 0.06
C GLY A 26 -5.24 8.78 -0.94
N ASP A 27 -4.27 9.68 -0.80
CA ASP A 27 -4.12 10.88 -1.63
C ASP A 27 -2.68 11.42 -1.61
N ALA A 28 -2.43 12.41 -2.45
CA ALA A 28 -1.12 13.05 -2.60
C ALA A 28 -0.66 13.81 -1.34
N LEU A 29 -1.58 14.44 -0.60
CA LEU A 29 -1.24 15.17 0.61
C LEU A 29 -0.75 14.21 1.70
N CYS A 30 -1.48 13.11 1.90
CA CYS A 30 -1.08 12.06 2.83
C CYS A 30 0.30 11.48 2.46
N ALA A 31 0.54 11.20 1.16
CA ALA A 31 1.83 10.71 0.68
C ALA A 31 2.97 11.67 1.02
N LYS A 32 2.77 12.98 0.85
CA LYS A 32 3.75 14.00 1.19
C LYS A 32 4.05 14.08 2.69
N LEU A 33 3.03 13.97 3.53
CA LEU A 33 3.20 13.92 4.99
C LEU A 33 3.99 12.69 5.43
N ILE A 34 3.75 11.54 4.81
CA ILE A 34 4.49 10.31 5.07
C ILE A 34 5.98 10.47 4.71
N GLU A 35 6.29 11.05 3.55
CA GLU A 35 7.68 11.35 3.19
C GLU A 35 8.34 12.32 4.17
N HIS A 36 7.65 13.41 4.56
CA HIS A 36 8.17 14.37 5.55
C HIS A 36 8.43 13.74 6.92
N ALA A 37 7.67 12.70 7.28
CA ALA A 37 7.87 11.93 8.49
C ALA A 37 9.07 10.96 8.41
N GLY A 38 9.71 10.82 7.23
CA GLY A 38 10.93 10.04 7.04
C GLY A 38 10.72 8.54 6.79
N PHE A 39 9.53 8.12 6.35
CA PHE A 39 9.28 6.73 5.95
C PHE A 39 9.94 6.38 4.61
N ASP A 40 10.18 5.09 4.37
CA ASP A 40 10.97 4.62 3.25
C ASP A 40 10.22 4.59 1.93
N PHE A 41 8.91 4.31 1.96
CA PHE A 41 8.06 4.22 0.78
C PHE A 41 6.58 4.50 1.11
N ILE A 42 5.81 4.83 0.06
CA ILE A 42 4.35 4.99 0.13
C ILE A 42 3.69 3.67 -0.27
N TRP A 43 2.73 3.24 0.52
CA TRP A 43 1.75 2.24 0.13
C TRP A 43 0.48 2.95 -0.36
N SER A 44 0.27 3.03 -1.68
CA SER A 44 -1.01 3.50 -2.22
C SER A 44 -2.07 2.45 -1.90
N SER A 45 -2.82 2.70 -0.83
CA SER A 45 -3.73 1.71 -0.22
C SER A 45 -5.09 1.74 -0.89
N SER A 46 -5.58 0.61 -1.42
CA SER A 46 -6.91 0.50 -2.01
C SER A 46 -8.02 0.89 -1.01
N LEU A 47 -7.89 0.49 0.26
CA LEU A 47 -8.80 0.89 1.33
C LEU A 47 -8.81 2.41 1.54
N CYS A 48 -7.62 3.05 1.63
CA CYS A 48 -7.54 4.49 1.87
C CYS A 48 -8.08 5.29 0.67
N VAL A 49 -7.79 4.84 -0.55
CA VAL A 49 -8.33 5.45 -1.78
C VAL A 49 -9.84 5.28 -1.83
N SER A 50 -10.39 4.09 -1.60
CA SER A 50 -11.84 3.87 -1.55
C SER A 50 -12.51 4.74 -0.48
N ALA A 51 -11.89 4.88 0.70
CA ALA A 51 -12.39 5.75 1.77
C ALA A 51 -12.43 7.23 1.34
N SER A 52 -11.45 7.72 0.55
CA SER A 52 -11.46 9.10 0.06
C SER A 52 -12.61 9.40 -0.92
N PHE A 53 -13.13 8.37 -1.58
CA PHE A 53 -14.34 8.45 -2.41
C PHE A 53 -15.63 8.11 -1.63
N ALA A 54 -15.52 7.77 -0.33
CA ALA A 54 -16.62 7.32 0.52
C ALA A 54 -17.38 6.11 -0.08
N VAL A 55 -16.65 5.17 -0.70
CA VAL A 55 -17.20 3.92 -1.25
C VAL A 55 -16.55 2.70 -0.60
N PRO A 56 -17.24 1.55 -0.54
CA PRO A 56 -16.66 0.30 -0.07
C PRO A 56 -15.39 -0.11 -0.84
N ASP A 57 -14.42 -0.66 -0.12
CA ASP A 57 -13.22 -1.28 -0.70
C ASP A 57 -13.54 -2.70 -1.22
N ALA A 58 -14.18 -2.75 -2.38
CA ALA A 58 -14.72 -3.94 -3.04
C ALA A 58 -14.62 -3.88 -4.56
N ASN A 59 -13.52 -3.35 -5.08
CA ASN A 59 -13.29 -3.12 -6.51
C ASN A 59 -14.34 -2.20 -7.19
N LEU A 60 -14.95 -1.27 -6.46
CA LEU A 60 -15.91 -0.30 -7.01
C LEU A 60 -15.20 0.83 -7.76
N ILE A 61 -14.01 1.22 -7.32
CA ILE A 61 -13.18 2.18 -8.04
C ILE A 61 -12.48 1.46 -9.19
N SER A 62 -12.58 2.03 -10.39
CA SER A 62 -11.93 1.47 -11.57
C SER A 62 -10.40 1.53 -11.47
N MET A 63 -9.71 0.61 -12.14
CA MET A 63 -8.25 0.61 -12.25
C MET A 63 -7.69 1.97 -12.67
N SER A 64 -8.35 2.65 -13.62
CA SER A 64 -7.90 3.96 -14.12
C SER A 64 -8.00 5.05 -13.06
N GLN A 65 -9.11 5.12 -12.32
CA GLN A 65 -9.26 6.07 -11.21
C GLN A 65 -8.22 5.82 -10.13
N TYR A 66 -8.00 4.57 -9.78
CA TYR A 66 -7.01 4.21 -8.77
C TYR A 66 -5.58 4.55 -9.23
N CYS A 67 -5.24 4.27 -10.48
CA CYS A 67 -3.94 4.61 -11.08
C CYS A 67 -3.68 6.13 -11.08
N GLU A 68 -4.68 6.96 -11.38
CA GLU A 68 -4.54 8.41 -11.32
C GLU A 68 -4.28 8.94 -9.90
N VAL A 69 -4.94 8.37 -8.89
CA VAL A 69 -4.65 8.70 -7.49
C VAL A 69 -3.23 8.29 -7.12
N ALA A 70 -2.79 7.07 -7.48
CA ALA A 70 -1.42 6.61 -7.25
C ALA A 70 -0.39 7.47 -7.99
N ARG A 71 -0.68 7.92 -9.23
CA ARG A 71 0.13 8.86 -9.99
C ARG A 71 0.32 10.18 -9.22
N SER A 72 -0.78 10.76 -8.73
CA SER A 72 -0.72 12.03 -7.97
C SER A 72 0.15 11.92 -6.72
N MET A 73 0.12 10.78 -6.03
CA MET A 73 1.04 10.50 -4.91
C MET A 73 2.49 10.46 -5.40
N ASN A 74 2.75 9.74 -6.50
CA ASN A 74 4.10 9.59 -7.04
C ASN A 74 4.73 10.92 -7.50
N GLU A 75 3.92 11.85 -8.00
CA GLU A 75 4.39 13.15 -8.50
C GLU A 75 4.89 14.08 -7.39
N VAL A 76 4.36 13.96 -6.17
CA VAL A 76 4.65 14.88 -5.06
C VAL A 76 5.71 14.38 -4.09
N VAL A 77 6.18 13.13 -4.22
CA VAL A 77 7.20 12.54 -3.35
C VAL A 77 8.45 12.12 -4.13
N SER A 78 9.57 11.96 -3.45
CA SER A 78 10.83 11.42 -3.99
C SER A 78 11.09 9.96 -3.59
N ILE A 79 10.34 9.45 -2.61
CA ILE A 79 10.40 8.06 -2.16
C ILE A 79 9.56 7.15 -3.08
N PRO A 80 9.85 5.83 -3.11
CA PRO A 80 9.09 4.86 -3.90
C PRO A 80 7.60 4.83 -3.56
N VAL A 81 6.74 4.56 -4.56
CA VAL A 81 5.31 4.29 -4.35
C VAL A 81 4.99 2.90 -4.88
N ILE A 82 4.44 2.04 -4.03
CA ILE A 82 3.88 0.72 -4.38
C ILE A 82 2.36 0.82 -4.34
N ALA A 83 1.68 0.28 -5.34
CA ALA A 83 0.23 0.28 -5.41
C ALA A 83 -0.39 -1.07 -4.98
N ASP A 84 -1.38 -1.01 -4.10
CA ASP A 84 -2.24 -2.14 -3.75
C ASP A 84 -3.32 -2.31 -4.82
N CYS A 85 -3.08 -3.21 -5.77
CA CYS A 85 -3.93 -3.42 -6.94
C CYS A 85 -5.00 -4.49 -6.75
N ASP A 86 -5.41 -4.74 -5.51
CA ASP A 86 -6.46 -5.72 -5.18
C ASP A 86 -6.16 -7.09 -5.84
N THR A 87 -7.12 -7.66 -6.60
CA THR A 87 -6.97 -8.94 -7.30
C THR A 87 -6.36 -8.81 -8.71
N GLY A 88 -5.86 -7.61 -9.10
CA GLY A 88 -5.36 -7.32 -10.44
C GLY A 88 -6.45 -6.93 -11.44
N TYR A 89 -7.62 -6.48 -10.96
CA TYR A 89 -8.75 -5.93 -11.73
C TYR A 89 -9.41 -6.89 -12.73
N GLY A 90 -9.19 -8.19 -12.60
CA GLY A 90 -9.78 -9.22 -13.46
C GLY A 90 -8.85 -10.42 -13.66
N ASN A 91 -8.68 -10.85 -14.91
CA ASN A 91 -7.80 -11.96 -15.27
C ASN A 91 -6.36 -11.52 -15.61
N ALA A 92 -5.52 -12.41 -16.11
CA ALA A 92 -4.13 -12.12 -16.47
C ALA A 92 -3.98 -10.96 -17.49
N ASN A 93 -4.90 -10.81 -18.45
CA ASN A 93 -4.88 -9.71 -19.42
C ASN A 93 -5.11 -8.34 -18.73
N ASN A 94 -5.97 -8.31 -17.69
CA ASN A 94 -6.17 -7.09 -16.89
C ASN A 94 -4.91 -6.75 -16.12
N VAL A 95 -4.20 -7.74 -15.57
CA VAL A 95 -2.92 -7.55 -14.87
C VAL A 95 -1.84 -7.01 -15.82
N ILE A 96 -1.72 -7.54 -17.04
CA ILE A 96 -0.79 -7.01 -18.06
C ILE A 96 -1.06 -5.52 -18.31
N TYR A 97 -2.32 -5.16 -18.51
CA TYR A 97 -2.70 -3.77 -18.74
C TYR A 97 -2.43 -2.88 -17.53
N ALA A 98 -2.73 -3.39 -16.32
CA ALA A 98 -2.47 -2.67 -15.08
C ALA A 98 -0.97 -2.41 -14.88
N VAL A 99 -0.11 -3.43 -15.00
CA VAL A 99 1.36 -3.26 -14.88
C VAL A 99 1.85 -2.13 -15.78
N LYS A 100 1.48 -2.17 -17.07
CA LYS A 100 1.85 -1.11 -18.01
C LYS A 100 1.41 0.27 -17.52
N LYS A 101 0.16 0.41 -17.04
CA LYS A 101 -0.39 1.71 -16.62
C LYS A 101 0.25 2.23 -15.33
N PHE A 102 0.52 1.36 -14.38
CA PHE A 102 1.19 1.74 -13.14
C PHE A 102 2.67 2.10 -13.38
N GLU A 103 3.38 1.41 -14.26
CA GLU A 103 4.74 1.82 -14.67
C GLU A 103 4.74 3.18 -15.38
N GLU A 104 3.80 3.43 -16.32
CA GLU A 104 3.61 4.74 -16.97
C GLU A 104 3.30 5.85 -15.94
N ALA A 105 2.62 5.53 -14.85
CA ALA A 105 2.36 6.44 -13.72
C ALA A 105 3.59 6.65 -12.81
N GLY A 106 4.70 5.96 -13.06
CA GLY A 106 5.93 6.06 -12.26
C GLY A 106 5.90 5.26 -10.96
N ILE A 107 4.91 4.39 -10.79
CA ILE A 107 4.81 3.46 -9.66
C ILE A 107 5.92 2.42 -9.79
N VAL A 108 6.53 2.03 -8.67
CA VAL A 108 7.70 1.15 -8.67
C VAL A 108 7.36 -0.33 -8.45
N GLY A 109 6.12 -0.63 -8.14
CA GLY A 109 5.64 -1.99 -7.95
C GLY A 109 4.16 -2.03 -7.63
N ILE A 110 3.58 -3.21 -7.82
CA ILE A 110 2.20 -3.52 -7.48
C ILE A 110 2.13 -4.69 -6.50
N SER A 111 1.08 -4.70 -5.69
CA SER A 111 0.65 -5.88 -4.94
C SER A 111 -0.66 -6.37 -5.51
N ILE A 112 -0.76 -7.65 -5.78
CA ILE A 112 -2.01 -8.32 -6.16
C ILE A 112 -2.30 -9.45 -5.19
N GLU A 113 -3.59 -9.70 -4.88
CA GLU A 113 -4.00 -10.73 -3.93
C GLU A 113 -4.74 -11.88 -4.61
N ASP A 114 -4.65 -13.09 -4.03
CA ASP A 114 -5.19 -14.32 -4.57
C ASP A 114 -6.69 -14.56 -4.28
N LYS A 115 -7.44 -13.49 -4.03
CA LYS A 115 -8.91 -13.53 -3.97
C LYS A 115 -9.53 -13.55 -5.37
N LYS A 116 -10.78 -14.00 -5.45
CA LYS A 116 -11.61 -13.85 -6.65
C LYS A 116 -12.03 -12.38 -6.82
N PHE A 117 -12.08 -11.94 -8.07
CA PHE A 117 -12.64 -10.65 -8.46
C PHE A 117 -14.19 -10.74 -8.62
N PRO A 118 -14.97 -9.76 -8.15
CA PRO A 118 -14.58 -8.65 -7.27
C PRO A 118 -14.38 -9.14 -5.83
N LYS A 119 -13.42 -8.53 -5.12
CA LYS A 119 -13.09 -8.87 -3.72
C LYS A 119 -14.06 -8.23 -2.73
N ASP A 120 -14.08 -8.77 -1.51
CA ASP A 120 -14.45 -8.05 -0.30
C ASP A 120 -13.17 -7.72 0.51
N ASN A 121 -13.16 -6.63 1.28
CA ASN A 121 -12.01 -6.29 2.12
C ASN A 121 -11.71 -7.43 3.11
N SER A 122 -10.42 -7.72 3.33
CA SER A 122 -9.94 -8.84 4.14
C SER A 122 -10.34 -8.75 5.61
N LEU A 123 -10.56 -7.53 6.10
CA LEU A 123 -10.93 -7.26 7.49
C LEU A 123 -12.45 -7.08 7.68
N LEU A 124 -13.23 -7.16 6.59
CA LEU A 124 -14.69 -7.06 6.66
C LEU A 124 -15.26 -8.31 7.35
N GLU A 125 -15.95 -8.10 8.47
CA GLU A 125 -16.65 -9.16 9.16
C GLU A 125 -17.80 -9.70 8.30
N GLY A 126 -17.87 -11.03 8.12
CA GLY A 126 -18.85 -11.67 7.23
C GLY A 126 -18.59 -11.48 5.73
N GLY A 127 -17.50 -10.81 5.33
CA GLY A 127 -17.11 -10.64 3.93
C GLY A 127 -16.76 -11.98 3.27
N ARG A 128 -17.03 -12.08 1.95
CA ARG A 128 -16.64 -13.23 1.13
C ARG A 128 -15.12 -13.28 1.03
N GLN A 129 -14.53 -14.38 1.46
CA GLN A 129 -13.08 -14.58 1.40
C GLN A 129 -12.76 -15.73 0.41
N GLU A 130 -13.39 -15.70 -0.77
CA GLU A 130 -13.17 -16.69 -1.81
C GLU A 130 -11.82 -16.47 -2.49
N LEU A 131 -11.04 -17.55 -2.59
CA LEU A 131 -9.74 -17.53 -3.25
C LEU A 131 -9.84 -18.03 -4.68
N ALA A 132 -9.03 -17.47 -5.57
CA ALA A 132 -8.75 -17.99 -6.89
C ALA A 132 -7.98 -19.31 -6.77
N SER A 133 -7.98 -20.13 -7.84
CA SER A 133 -7.09 -21.28 -7.89
C SER A 133 -5.62 -20.83 -7.88
N ILE A 134 -4.74 -21.71 -7.43
CA ILE A 134 -3.29 -21.42 -7.43
C ILE A 134 -2.85 -21.13 -8.86
N GLU A 135 -3.27 -21.93 -9.81
CA GLU A 135 -2.90 -21.84 -11.24
C GLU A 135 -3.36 -20.51 -11.87
N GLU A 136 -4.57 -20.04 -11.53
CA GLU A 136 -5.06 -18.75 -11.99
C GLU A 136 -4.17 -17.62 -11.47
N PHE A 137 -3.84 -17.62 -10.18
CA PHE A 137 -3.06 -16.54 -9.59
C PHE A 137 -1.58 -16.59 -10.00
N GLU A 138 -0.99 -17.77 -10.15
CA GLU A 138 0.33 -17.95 -10.79
C GLU A 138 0.37 -17.34 -12.20
N GLY A 139 -0.69 -17.59 -12.98
CA GLY A 139 -0.83 -17.01 -14.32
C GLY A 139 -0.81 -15.48 -14.28
N LYS A 140 -1.46 -14.86 -13.29
CA LYS A 140 -1.43 -13.39 -13.08
C LYS A 140 -0.03 -12.90 -12.72
N ILE A 141 0.70 -13.61 -11.85
CA ILE A 141 2.07 -13.24 -11.44
C ILE A 141 3.01 -13.33 -12.65
N LYS A 142 2.99 -14.45 -13.38
CA LYS A 142 3.81 -14.65 -14.59
C LYS A 142 3.50 -13.57 -15.63
N ALA A 143 2.21 -13.28 -15.86
CA ALA A 143 1.80 -12.22 -16.78
C ALA A 143 2.33 -10.85 -16.37
N ALA A 144 2.31 -10.52 -15.09
CA ALA A 144 2.88 -9.28 -14.57
C ALA A 144 4.40 -9.22 -14.82
N LYS A 145 5.12 -10.30 -14.52
CA LYS A 145 6.59 -10.37 -14.68
C LYS A 145 7.03 -10.35 -16.13
N ASP A 146 6.33 -11.03 -17.01
CA ASP A 146 6.68 -11.11 -18.44
C ASP A 146 6.42 -9.81 -19.18
N HIS A 147 5.50 -8.96 -18.69
CA HIS A 147 5.10 -7.71 -19.35
C HIS A 147 5.53 -6.44 -18.63
N GLN A 148 6.23 -6.53 -17.48
CA GLN A 148 6.87 -5.35 -16.90
C GLN A 148 7.91 -4.79 -17.86
N GLN A 149 7.95 -3.44 -18.00
CA GLN A 149 8.91 -2.77 -18.90
C GLN A 149 10.28 -2.60 -18.23
N ASN A 150 10.31 -2.50 -16.91
CA ASN A 150 11.54 -2.32 -16.14
C ASN A 150 11.77 -3.51 -15.20
N GLU A 151 12.91 -4.18 -15.32
CA GLU A 151 13.30 -5.33 -14.48
C GLU A 151 13.28 -5.03 -12.98
N ARG A 152 13.41 -3.74 -12.61
CA ARG A 152 13.37 -3.30 -11.21
C ARG A 152 11.96 -3.12 -10.68
N PHE A 153 10.94 -3.16 -11.53
CA PHE A 153 9.55 -3.13 -11.07
C PHE A 153 9.25 -4.31 -10.16
N VAL A 154 8.51 -4.08 -9.07
CA VAL A 154 8.27 -5.08 -8.02
C VAL A 154 6.85 -5.64 -8.14
N VAL A 155 6.73 -6.96 -8.15
CA VAL A 155 5.45 -7.67 -8.07
C VAL A 155 5.36 -8.38 -6.73
N ILE A 156 4.44 -7.93 -5.87
CA ILE A 156 4.17 -8.52 -4.56
C ILE A 156 2.95 -9.43 -4.70
N ALA A 157 3.11 -10.70 -4.41
CA ALA A 157 2.00 -11.65 -4.33
C ALA A 157 1.46 -11.69 -2.90
N ARG A 158 0.20 -11.26 -2.73
CA ARG A 158 -0.48 -11.28 -1.43
C ARG A 158 -1.30 -12.55 -1.29
N VAL A 159 -1.04 -13.27 -0.20
CA VAL A 159 -1.65 -14.57 0.13
C VAL A 159 -2.71 -14.38 1.19
N GLU A 160 -3.95 -14.66 0.83
CA GLU A 160 -5.13 -14.48 1.69
C GLU A 160 -5.63 -15.78 2.32
N ALA A 161 -4.86 -16.88 2.25
CA ALA A 161 -5.28 -18.18 2.77
C ALA A 161 -5.56 -18.17 4.28
N LEU A 162 -4.77 -17.43 5.09
CA LEU A 162 -5.04 -17.28 6.53
C LEU A 162 -6.29 -16.44 6.77
N ILE A 163 -6.53 -15.40 5.98
CA ILE A 163 -7.76 -14.59 6.02
C ILE A 163 -8.99 -15.44 5.72
N ALA A 164 -8.88 -16.32 4.70
CA ALA A 164 -9.95 -17.22 4.31
C ALA A 164 -10.16 -18.39 5.29
N GLY A 165 -9.28 -18.56 6.29
CA GLY A 165 -9.36 -19.64 7.26
C GLY A 165 -8.89 -21.00 6.73
N TRP A 166 -8.08 -21.02 5.65
CA TRP A 166 -7.56 -22.26 5.05
C TRP A 166 -6.29 -22.78 5.74
N GLY A 167 -5.75 -22.03 6.71
CA GLY A 167 -4.67 -22.44 7.61
C GLY A 167 -3.28 -22.38 7.02
N GLN A 168 -2.28 -22.71 7.86
CA GLN A 168 -0.85 -22.57 7.59
C GLN A 168 -0.37 -23.37 6.38
N ALA A 169 -0.85 -24.62 6.24
CA ALA A 169 -0.41 -25.51 5.15
C ALA A 169 -0.78 -24.94 3.76
N GLU A 170 -2.00 -24.44 3.60
CA GLU A 170 -2.44 -23.84 2.33
C GLU A 170 -1.75 -22.49 2.10
N ALA A 171 -1.59 -21.67 3.14
CA ALA A 171 -0.86 -20.42 3.05
C ALA A 171 0.60 -20.66 2.57
N MET A 172 1.28 -21.63 3.15
CA MET A 172 2.62 -22.01 2.77
C MET A 172 2.70 -22.54 1.34
N LYS A 173 1.79 -23.46 0.96
CA LYS A 173 1.70 -24.02 -0.39
C LYS A 173 1.54 -22.92 -1.44
N ARG A 174 0.59 -22.01 -1.26
CA ARG A 174 0.34 -20.87 -2.15
C ARG A 174 1.55 -19.97 -2.26
N SER A 175 2.12 -19.59 -1.12
CA SER A 175 3.29 -18.69 -1.07
C SER A 175 4.49 -19.26 -1.83
N LEU A 176 4.78 -20.55 -1.71
CA LEU A 176 5.86 -21.21 -2.45
C LEU A 176 5.60 -21.19 -3.96
N ARG A 177 4.38 -21.55 -4.38
CA ARG A 177 4.00 -21.53 -5.80
C ARG A 177 4.08 -20.13 -6.41
N TYR A 178 3.70 -19.10 -5.66
CA TYR A 178 3.75 -17.71 -6.11
C TYR A 178 5.19 -17.17 -6.17
N ALA A 179 6.05 -17.60 -5.24
CA ALA A 179 7.49 -17.32 -5.31
C ALA A 179 8.12 -17.97 -6.56
N GLU A 180 7.78 -19.23 -6.85
CA GLU A 180 8.21 -19.95 -8.05
C GLU A 180 7.68 -19.32 -9.35
N ALA A 181 6.48 -18.72 -9.31
CA ALA A 181 5.90 -17.99 -10.43
C ALA A 181 6.61 -16.65 -10.73
N GLY A 182 7.54 -16.22 -9.86
CA GLY A 182 8.38 -15.04 -10.07
C GLY A 182 7.98 -13.80 -9.24
N ALA A 183 7.14 -13.94 -8.23
CA ALA A 183 6.87 -12.83 -7.31
C ALA A 183 8.16 -12.35 -6.64
N ASP A 184 8.37 -11.04 -6.58
CA ASP A 184 9.54 -10.44 -5.91
C ASP A 184 9.44 -10.47 -4.39
N CYS A 185 8.22 -10.47 -3.86
CA CYS A 185 7.91 -10.56 -2.43
C CYS A 185 6.61 -11.34 -2.22
N ILE A 186 6.47 -11.96 -1.04
CA ILE A 186 5.23 -12.56 -0.58
C ILE A 186 4.65 -11.72 0.58
N LEU A 187 3.47 -11.17 0.40
CA LEU A 187 2.72 -10.54 1.48
C LEU A 187 1.80 -11.59 2.11
N ILE A 188 2.08 -11.93 3.36
CA ILE A 188 1.22 -12.81 4.15
C ILE A 188 0.37 -11.97 5.09
N HIS A 189 -0.94 -12.23 5.10
CA HIS A 189 -1.91 -11.45 5.84
C HIS A 189 -2.74 -12.34 6.77
N SER A 190 -3.06 -11.85 7.98
CA SER A 190 -3.88 -12.54 8.95
C SER A 190 -4.91 -11.59 9.58
N LYS A 191 -6.07 -12.12 9.93
CA LYS A 191 -7.09 -11.42 10.72
C LYS A 191 -7.03 -11.71 12.21
N SER A 192 -6.10 -12.56 12.65
CA SER A 192 -5.84 -12.81 14.06
C SER A 192 -5.53 -11.50 14.80
N LYS A 193 -5.98 -11.38 16.04
CA LYS A 193 -5.65 -10.26 16.93
C LYS A 193 -4.24 -10.37 17.52
N GLU A 194 -3.69 -11.58 17.52
CA GLU A 194 -2.37 -11.91 18.05
C GLU A 194 -1.42 -12.29 16.92
N PRO A 195 -0.11 -11.98 17.02
CA PRO A 195 0.86 -12.22 15.97
C PRO A 195 1.27 -13.69 15.80
N GLY A 196 0.81 -14.60 16.67
CA GLY A 196 1.25 -16.01 16.70
C GLY A 196 1.14 -16.71 15.34
N GLU A 197 0.02 -16.54 14.65
CA GLU A 197 -0.22 -17.13 13.32
C GLU A 197 0.79 -16.64 12.26
N ILE A 198 1.11 -15.36 12.28
CA ILE A 198 2.11 -14.78 11.36
C ILE A 198 3.53 -15.21 11.74
N LEU A 199 3.85 -15.24 13.03
CA LEU A 199 5.17 -15.68 13.50
C LEU A 199 5.42 -17.16 13.18
N GLU A 200 4.40 -18.02 13.29
CA GLU A 200 4.47 -19.43 12.88
C GLU A 200 4.77 -19.52 11.37
N PHE A 201 4.07 -18.77 10.53
CA PHE A 201 4.33 -18.74 9.10
C PHE A 201 5.77 -18.31 8.79
N ILE A 202 6.24 -17.19 9.38
CA ILE A 202 7.58 -16.67 9.18
C ILE A 202 8.63 -17.71 9.63
N GLY A 203 8.41 -18.35 10.78
CA GLY A 203 9.30 -19.41 11.29
C GLY A 203 9.54 -20.53 10.28
N ASN A 204 8.47 -20.94 9.61
CA ASN A 204 8.45 -22.03 8.63
C ASN A 204 8.85 -21.60 7.21
N TRP A 205 8.86 -20.32 6.88
CA TRP A 205 9.25 -19.81 5.56
C TRP A 205 10.74 -20.07 5.27
N LYS A 206 11.04 -20.78 4.18
CA LYS A 206 12.41 -21.16 3.79
C LYS A 206 12.81 -20.69 2.39
N ALA A 207 11.87 -20.17 1.59
CA ALA A 207 12.19 -19.66 0.27
C ALA A 207 13.03 -18.35 0.35
N PRO A 208 13.84 -18.06 -0.67
CA PRO A 208 14.70 -16.86 -0.68
C PRO A 208 13.91 -15.55 -0.89
N VAL A 209 12.65 -15.66 -1.34
CA VAL A 209 11.79 -14.49 -1.59
C VAL A 209 11.42 -13.83 -0.26
N PRO A 210 11.63 -12.51 -0.10
CA PRO A 210 11.33 -11.81 1.14
C PRO A 210 9.84 -11.69 1.43
N LEU A 211 9.52 -11.54 2.71
CA LEU A 211 8.16 -11.36 3.19
C LEU A 211 7.80 -9.88 3.36
N VAL A 212 6.52 -9.59 3.20
CA VAL A 212 5.88 -8.29 3.48
C VAL A 212 4.82 -8.51 4.54
N LEU A 213 4.75 -7.63 5.55
CA LEU A 213 3.78 -7.69 6.63
C LEU A 213 2.94 -6.43 6.74
N VAL A 214 1.66 -6.62 7.13
CA VAL A 214 0.71 -5.56 7.42
C VAL A 214 0.09 -5.81 8.80
N PRO A 215 0.63 -5.26 9.90
CA PRO A 215 0.26 -5.62 11.27
C PRO A 215 -1.02 -4.95 11.79
N THR A 216 -1.93 -4.54 10.93
CA THR A 216 -3.14 -3.79 11.31
C THR A 216 -3.95 -4.46 12.42
N ASN A 217 -4.09 -5.79 12.38
CA ASN A 217 -4.88 -6.55 13.36
C ASN A 217 -4.07 -7.05 14.57
N TYR A 218 -2.76 -7.12 14.45
CA TYR A 218 -1.85 -7.57 15.52
C TYR A 218 -0.79 -6.50 15.85
N PRO A 219 -1.24 -5.34 16.37
CA PRO A 219 -0.38 -4.17 16.60
C PRO A 219 0.70 -4.38 17.66
N SER A 220 0.65 -5.48 18.41
CA SER A 220 1.70 -5.89 19.35
C SER A 220 2.99 -6.35 18.63
N LEU A 221 2.94 -6.70 17.34
CA LEU A 221 4.12 -7.02 16.56
C LEU A 221 4.85 -5.72 16.16
N THR A 222 5.97 -5.46 16.82
CA THR A 222 6.78 -4.26 16.58
C THR A 222 7.76 -4.45 15.43
N LEU A 223 8.24 -3.33 14.87
CA LEU A 223 9.28 -3.34 13.84
C LEU A 223 10.55 -4.04 14.33
N SER A 224 11.01 -3.75 15.56
CA SER A 224 12.18 -4.38 16.15
C SER A 224 12.08 -5.90 16.21
N ALA A 225 10.92 -6.43 16.63
CA ALA A 225 10.69 -7.88 16.65
C ALA A 225 10.73 -8.51 15.25
N VAL A 226 10.34 -7.75 14.22
CA VAL A 226 10.34 -8.20 12.82
C VAL A 226 11.76 -8.19 12.23
N GLU A 227 12.57 -7.20 12.56
CA GLU A 227 13.96 -7.09 12.12
C GLU A 227 14.80 -8.30 12.55
N ASP A 228 14.58 -8.80 13.76
CA ASP A 228 15.27 -10.00 14.29
C ASP A 228 14.97 -11.26 13.47
N LEU A 229 13.83 -11.33 12.79
CA LEU A 229 13.43 -12.49 11.99
C LEU A 229 14.18 -12.61 10.66
N LYS A 230 14.82 -11.55 10.14
CA LYS A 230 15.65 -11.47 8.92
C LYS A 230 14.99 -11.95 7.62
N LYS A 231 13.70 -12.28 7.64
CA LYS A 231 12.92 -12.78 6.49
C LYS A 231 11.98 -11.75 5.91
N VAL A 232 11.65 -10.73 6.70
CA VAL A 232 10.76 -9.65 6.34
C VAL A 232 11.58 -8.49 5.80
N LYS A 233 11.15 -7.94 4.68
CA LYS A 233 11.80 -6.78 4.05
C LYS A 233 10.93 -5.54 3.97
N LEU A 234 9.62 -5.71 4.00
CA LEU A 234 8.68 -4.58 4.02
C LEU A 234 7.69 -4.74 5.18
N PHE A 235 7.50 -3.66 5.92
CA PHE A 235 6.56 -3.56 7.03
C PHE A 235 5.64 -2.37 6.79
N ILE A 236 4.33 -2.58 6.68
CA ILE A 236 3.39 -1.59 6.15
C ILE A 236 2.33 -1.22 7.18
N TYR A 237 2.30 0.04 7.58
CA TYR A 237 1.21 0.64 8.34
C TYR A 237 0.11 1.11 7.37
N ALA A 238 -0.80 0.20 6.99
CA ALA A 238 -1.62 0.33 5.78
C ALA A 238 -2.75 1.37 5.84
N ASN A 239 -3.25 1.74 7.05
CA ASN A 239 -4.46 2.57 7.15
C ASN A 239 -4.50 3.54 8.34
N GLN A 240 -3.43 3.66 9.09
CA GLN A 240 -3.38 4.50 10.29
C GLN A 240 -3.65 5.98 10.00
N PRO A 241 -3.09 6.61 8.94
CA PRO A 241 -3.34 8.02 8.66
C PRO A 241 -4.81 8.32 8.37
N VAL A 242 -5.50 7.54 7.52
CA VAL A 242 -6.91 7.77 7.20
C VAL A 242 -7.80 7.63 8.43
N ARG A 243 -7.53 6.63 9.29
CA ARG A 243 -8.27 6.45 10.55
C ARG A 243 -8.07 7.61 11.53
N ALA A 244 -6.84 8.11 11.63
CA ALA A 244 -6.52 9.27 12.46
C ALA A 244 -7.19 10.54 11.92
N SER A 245 -7.15 10.74 10.60
CA SER A 245 -7.78 11.87 9.92
C SER A 245 -9.30 11.90 10.13
N ILE A 246 -9.99 10.75 9.96
CA ILE A 246 -11.44 10.65 10.21
C ILE A 246 -11.75 11.05 11.65
N LYS A 247 -11.06 10.47 12.63
CA LYS A 247 -11.27 10.79 14.04
C LYS A 247 -11.08 12.28 14.36
N ALA A 248 -10.04 12.90 13.80
CA ALA A 248 -9.77 14.32 14.01
C ALA A 248 -10.85 15.20 13.37
N GLN A 249 -11.30 14.87 12.16
CA GLN A 249 -12.35 15.60 11.46
C GLN A 249 -13.70 15.47 12.18
N GLU A 250 -14.08 14.29 12.63
CA GLU A 250 -15.31 14.08 13.40
C GLU A 250 -15.33 14.95 14.66
N ALA A 251 -14.24 14.94 15.45
CA ALA A 251 -14.13 15.75 16.66
C ALA A 251 -14.19 17.26 16.37
N LEU A 252 -13.54 17.71 15.31
CA LEU A 252 -13.56 19.12 14.88
C LEU A 252 -14.97 19.55 14.46
N LEU A 253 -15.65 18.77 13.63
CA LEU A 253 -17.00 19.08 13.13
C LEU A 253 -18.04 19.10 14.25
N GLU A 254 -17.94 18.18 15.21
CA GLU A 254 -18.79 18.14 16.40
C GLU A 254 -18.60 19.41 17.24
N GLU A 255 -17.36 19.84 17.48
CA GLU A 255 -17.06 21.03 18.26
C GLU A 255 -17.53 22.32 17.57
N ILE A 256 -17.32 22.47 16.26
CA ILE A 256 -17.86 23.61 15.48
C ILE A 256 -19.38 23.70 15.61
N LYS A 257 -20.07 22.56 15.45
CA LYS A 257 -21.53 22.49 15.57
C LYS A 257 -22.00 22.85 16.98
N ARG A 258 -21.31 22.36 18.02
CA ARG A 258 -21.63 22.61 19.43
C ARG A 258 -21.41 24.06 19.82
N ALA A 259 -20.31 24.68 19.38
CA ALA A 259 -19.94 26.06 19.74
C ALA A 259 -20.65 27.11 18.88
N GLY A 260 -21.24 26.72 17.74
CA GLY A 260 -21.85 27.65 16.79
C GLY A 260 -20.85 28.59 16.10
N GLY A 261 -19.55 28.22 16.08
CA GLY A 261 -18.47 29.01 15.49
C GLY A 261 -17.13 28.31 15.59
N ILE A 262 -16.08 28.95 15.03
CA ILE A 262 -14.73 28.37 14.94
C ILE A 262 -13.78 28.84 16.05
N HIS A 263 -14.22 29.72 16.93
CA HIS A 263 -13.36 30.34 17.96
C HIS A 263 -12.79 29.36 19.00
N THR A 264 -13.40 28.18 19.14
CA THR A 264 -12.95 27.12 20.07
C THR A 264 -12.04 26.07 19.40
N VAL A 265 -11.97 26.06 18.07
CA VAL A 265 -11.29 24.98 17.32
C VAL A 265 -9.90 25.35 16.79
N ASP A 266 -9.48 26.62 16.87
CA ASP A 266 -8.13 27.02 16.44
C ASP A 266 -6.99 26.14 16.98
N PRO A 267 -6.99 25.73 18.28
CA PRO A 267 -5.96 24.85 18.80
C PRO A 267 -5.99 23.41 18.22
N MET A 268 -7.08 23.03 17.56
CA MET A 268 -7.24 21.72 16.94
C MET A 268 -6.71 21.68 15.50
N MET A 269 -6.30 22.82 14.94
CA MET A 269 -5.95 22.96 13.53
C MET A 269 -4.50 23.45 13.36
N ILE A 270 -3.90 23.08 12.24
CA ILE A 270 -2.67 23.71 11.76
C ILE A 270 -2.99 25.09 11.15
N PRO A 271 -2.06 26.06 11.18
CA PRO A 271 -2.26 27.33 10.49
C PRO A 271 -2.34 27.13 8.96
N VAL A 272 -3.10 27.99 8.30
CA VAL A 272 -3.26 27.95 6.82
C VAL A 272 -1.92 28.07 6.09
N SER A 273 -0.96 28.81 6.64
CA SER A 273 0.39 28.92 6.10
C SER A 273 1.08 27.57 5.95
N HIS A 274 0.86 26.64 6.88
CA HIS A 274 1.43 25.29 6.79
C HIS A 274 0.83 24.51 5.60
N ILE A 275 -0.45 24.72 5.26
CA ILE A 275 -1.05 24.16 4.04
C ILE A 275 -0.33 24.70 2.80
N PHE A 276 -0.08 26.02 2.75
CA PHE A 276 0.65 26.63 1.63
C PHE A 276 2.07 26.08 1.47
N ASP A 277 2.76 25.82 2.58
CA ASP A 277 4.09 25.19 2.55
C ASP A 277 4.02 23.76 1.97
N LEU A 278 3.05 22.97 2.41
CA LEU A 278 2.80 21.61 1.89
C LEU A 278 2.46 21.63 0.39
N GLN A 279 1.74 22.64 -0.08
CA GLN A 279 1.40 22.82 -1.49
C GLN A 279 2.55 23.36 -2.35
N GLY A 280 3.66 23.79 -1.74
CA GLY A 280 4.80 24.37 -2.45
C GLY A 280 4.58 25.81 -2.94
N VAL A 281 3.65 26.55 -2.33
CA VAL A 281 3.38 27.97 -2.68
C VAL A 281 4.64 28.83 -2.63
N PRO A 282 5.58 28.69 -1.67
CA PRO A 282 6.83 29.49 -1.68
C PRO A 282 7.65 29.31 -2.95
N THR A 283 7.72 28.06 -3.48
CA THR A 283 8.43 27.78 -4.74
C THR A 283 7.70 28.41 -5.93
N MET A 284 6.37 28.24 -6.00
CA MET A 284 5.55 28.87 -7.04
C MET A 284 5.74 30.40 -7.05
N LYS A 285 5.73 31.05 -5.89
CA LYS A 285 5.94 32.51 -5.80
C LYS A 285 7.36 32.95 -6.20
N LYS A 286 8.36 32.11 -5.99
CA LYS A 286 9.72 32.35 -6.52
C LYS A 286 9.75 32.28 -8.04
N ASP A 287 9.07 31.32 -8.62
CA ASP A 287 9.00 31.15 -10.07
C ASP A 287 8.17 32.27 -10.72
N GLU A 288 7.07 32.71 -10.11
CA GLU A 288 6.31 33.88 -10.54
C GLU A 288 7.21 35.13 -10.66
N LYS A 289 8.02 35.41 -9.64
CA LYS A 289 8.96 36.54 -9.66
C LYS A 289 10.00 36.45 -10.76
N LYS A 290 10.30 35.27 -11.24
CA LYS A 290 11.28 35.01 -12.28
C LYS A 290 10.70 35.05 -13.68
N TYR A 291 9.47 34.60 -13.86
CA TYR A 291 8.91 34.33 -15.18
C TYR A 291 7.66 35.16 -15.53
N LEU A 292 6.97 35.75 -14.56
CA LEU A 292 5.85 36.65 -14.80
C LEU A 292 6.36 38.11 -14.79
N VAL A 293 6.23 38.76 -15.91
CA VAL A 293 6.65 40.18 -16.12
C VAL A 293 5.43 41.09 -16.03
#